data_db86044fb0ea8b2cec981ccc5836d4d2
#
_entry.id   db86044fb0ea8b2cec981ccc5836d4d2
#
_cell.length_a   1.000
_cell.length_b   1.000
_cell.length_c   1.000
_cell.angle_alpha   90.00
_cell.angle_beta   90.00
_cell.angle_gamma   90.00
#
_symmetry.space_group_name_H-M   'P 1'
#
loop_
_entity.id
_entity.type
_entity.pdbx_description
1 polymer ?
#
loop_
_entity_poly.entity_id
_entity_poly.type
_entity_poly.pdbx_seq_one_letter_code
_entity_poly.pdbx_strand_id
1 'polypeptide(L)'
;KRNAKTTEGNWKNNRDKTAGIRRTVWTTLQDRNSYSKTDKDATFMRMKEDAMRNGQTKPGYNLQIGTENQFITDFALFPNPTDTLTMIPFLQSFSNRYDRLAHTVVADSGYGSEENYRFMSENGMAGYVKYNYFHMEQRPRFKPDPFRAENFYYNEEQDFCICPWDRRCKG
;
A
#
# COMPACT_ATOMS: atom_id res chain seq x y z
N LYS A 1 41.06 42.77 -12.55
CA LYS A 1 40.63 42.07 -11.30
C LYS A 1 39.10 42.08 -11.29
N ARG A 2 38.46 41.04 -11.85
CA ARG A 2 37.02 40.87 -11.79
C ARG A 2 36.64 40.16 -10.47
N ASN A 3 35.65 40.73 -9.81
CA ASN A 3 35.17 40.41 -8.46
C ASN A 3 34.89 38.91 -8.25
N ALA A 4 35.73 38.22 -7.48
CA ALA A 4 35.49 36.87 -7.01
C ALA A 4 34.44 36.79 -5.89
N LYS A 5 33.90 37.91 -5.39
CA LYS A 5 32.91 37.92 -4.29
C LYS A 5 31.46 37.62 -4.70
N THR A 6 31.13 37.65 -6.01
CA THR A 6 29.77 37.43 -6.46
C THR A 6 29.40 35.95 -6.68
N THR A 7 30.42 35.08 -6.77
CA THR A 7 30.16 33.63 -7.04
C THR A 7 29.90 32.82 -5.79
N GLU A 8 30.53 33.12 -4.65
CA GLU A 8 30.33 32.40 -3.40
C GLU A 8 28.91 32.62 -2.80
N GLY A 9 28.38 33.83 -2.91
CA GLY A 9 27.02 34.15 -2.44
C GLY A 9 25.92 33.41 -3.22
N ASN A 10 26.11 33.20 -4.52
CA ASN A 10 25.14 32.48 -5.36
C ASN A 10 25.14 30.97 -5.09
N TRP A 11 26.28 30.38 -4.75
CA TRP A 11 26.36 28.94 -4.43
C TRP A 11 25.77 28.60 -3.07
N LYS A 12 25.91 29.46 -2.07
CA LYS A 12 25.28 29.30 -0.75
C LYS A 12 23.77 29.44 -0.86
N ASN A 13 23.26 30.46 -1.54
CA ASN A 13 21.83 30.69 -1.74
C ASN A 13 21.16 29.54 -2.55
N ASN A 14 21.85 28.95 -3.51
CA ASN A 14 21.30 27.80 -4.24
C ASN A 14 21.29 26.52 -3.39
N ARG A 15 22.31 26.30 -2.55
CA ARG A 15 22.32 25.15 -1.61
C ARG A 15 21.20 25.24 -0.57
N ASP A 16 20.97 26.42 -0.01
CA ASP A 16 19.91 26.63 1.00
C ASP A 16 18.52 26.51 0.39
N LYS A 17 18.32 27.02 -0.82
CA LYS A 17 17.06 26.80 -1.58
C LYS A 17 16.81 25.32 -1.90
N THR A 18 17.85 24.60 -2.32
CA THR A 18 17.75 23.18 -2.64
C THR A 18 17.49 22.33 -1.38
N ALA A 19 18.10 22.68 -0.26
CA ALA A 19 17.87 22.03 1.03
C ALA A 19 16.44 22.29 1.54
N GLY A 20 15.95 23.53 1.37
CA GLY A 20 14.57 23.89 1.68
C GLY A 20 13.56 23.11 0.84
N ILE A 21 13.76 23.03 -0.47
CA ILE A 21 12.92 22.25 -1.39
C ILE A 21 12.94 20.76 -1.02
N ARG A 22 14.12 20.18 -0.77
CA ARG A 22 14.23 18.78 -0.33
C ARG A 22 13.46 18.53 0.97
N ARG A 23 13.60 19.37 1.97
CA ARG A 23 12.87 19.24 3.24
C ARG A 23 11.36 19.29 3.03
N THR A 24 10.86 20.25 2.25
CA THR A 24 9.43 20.36 1.93
C THR A 24 8.92 19.13 1.19
N VAL A 25 9.69 18.59 0.25
CA VAL A 25 9.34 17.35 -0.47
C VAL A 25 9.23 16.17 0.49
N TRP A 26 10.22 15.97 1.36
CA TRP A 26 10.20 14.87 2.33
C TRP A 26 9.05 14.97 3.33
N THR A 27 8.77 16.18 3.85
CA THR A 27 7.64 16.39 4.77
C THR A 27 6.28 16.19 4.11
N THR A 28 6.17 16.46 2.80
CA THR A 28 4.92 16.28 2.04
C THR A 28 4.72 14.84 1.61
N LEU A 29 5.80 14.12 1.26
CA LEU A 29 5.72 12.73 0.82
C LEU A 29 5.29 11.79 1.95
N GLN A 30 5.80 12.01 3.18
CA GLN A 30 5.62 11.02 4.26
C GLN A 30 5.99 9.61 3.77
N ASP A 31 5.07 8.65 3.87
CA ASP A 31 5.26 7.26 3.40
C ASP A 31 4.80 7.05 1.94
N ARG A 32 4.46 8.12 1.22
CA ARG A 32 3.97 8.06 -0.17
C ARG A 32 5.11 8.20 -1.17
N ASN A 33 4.99 7.53 -2.32
CA ASN A 33 5.96 7.62 -3.41
C ASN A 33 5.80 8.87 -4.28
N SER A 34 4.66 9.56 -4.20
CA SER A 34 4.36 10.72 -5.03
C SER A 34 3.29 11.60 -4.41
N TYR A 35 3.23 12.86 -4.85
CA TYR A 35 2.15 13.79 -4.53
C TYR A 35 1.90 14.75 -5.71
N SER A 36 0.72 15.33 -5.78
CA SER A 36 0.39 16.35 -6.77
C SER A 36 0.83 17.75 -6.29
N LYS A 37 1.31 18.59 -7.20
CA LYS A 37 1.66 19.97 -6.88
C LYS A 37 0.44 20.83 -6.53
N THR A 38 -0.71 20.53 -7.12
CA THR A 38 -1.97 21.26 -6.89
C THR A 38 -2.72 20.77 -5.66
N ASP A 39 -2.63 19.48 -5.39
CA ASP A 39 -3.23 18.85 -4.22
C ASP A 39 -2.20 17.92 -3.57
N LYS A 40 -1.59 18.39 -2.49
CA LYS A 40 -0.49 17.68 -1.83
C LYS A 40 -0.91 16.38 -1.15
N ASP A 41 -2.19 16.19 -0.89
CA ASP A 41 -2.72 14.99 -0.27
C ASP A 41 -3.04 13.90 -1.29
N ALA A 42 -3.24 14.27 -2.56
CA ALA A 42 -3.46 13.33 -3.64
C ALA A 42 -2.17 12.62 -4.07
N THR A 43 -2.26 11.32 -4.29
CA THR A 43 -1.16 10.49 -4.78
C THR A 43 -1.38 10.13 -6.25
N PHE A 44 -0.31 10.05 -7.05
CA PHE A 44 -0.42 9.57 -8.41
C PHE A 44 -0.72 8.08 -8.42
N MET A 45 -1.85 7.71 -8.99
CA MET A 45 -2.29 6.32 -9.10
C MET A 45 -2.81 6.00 -10.49
N ARG A 46 -2.74 4.73 -10.86
CA ARG A 46 -3.27 4.24 -12.12
C ARG A 46 -4.79 4.15 -12.03
N MET A 47 -5.48 4.85 -12.94
CA MET A 47 -6.94 4.81 -12.97
C MET A 47 -7.44 3.50 -13.58
N LYS A 48 -8.52 2.94 -13.02
CA LYS A 48 -9.18 1.74 -13.56
C LYS A 48 -9.71 1.97 -14.98
N GLU A 49 -10.26 3.16 -15.21
CA GLU A 49 -10.77 3.59 -16.51
C GLU A 49 -9.70 4.35 -17.30
N ASP A 50 -8.71 3.62 -17.80
CA ASP A 50 -7.75 4.14 -18.75
C ASP A 50 -8.22 3.80 -20.17
N ALA A 51 -9.03 4.69 -20.76
CA ALA A 51 -9.57 4.53 -22.12
C ALA A 51 -8.47 4.35 -23.18
N MET A 52 -7.31 4.96 -22.96
CA MET A 52 -6.15 4.87 -23.85
C MET A 52 -5.30 3.62 -23.63
N ARG A 53 -5.51 2.90 -22.54
CA ARG A 53 -4.73 1.71 -22.10
C ARG A 53 -3.21 1.91 -22.11
N ASN A 54 -2.77 3.14 -21.87
CA ASN A 54 -1.36 3.52 -21.88
C ASN A 54 -0.73 3.56 -20.48
N GLY A 55 -1.47 3.18 -19.45
CA GLY A 55 -0.99 3.13 -18.08
C GLY A 55 -0.82 4.50 -17.43
N GLN A 56 -1.52 5.53 -17.91
CA GLN A 56 -1.45 6.87 -17.34
C GLN A 56 -1.77 6.86 -15.83
N THR A 57 -0.92 7.53 -15.08
CA THR A 57 -1.16 7.84 -13.67
C THR A 57 -1.73 9.24 -13.55
N LYS A 58 -2.75 9.40 -12.70
CA LYS A 58 -3.35 10.69 -12.37
C LYS A 58 -3.38 10.89 -10.86
N PRO A 59 -3.32 12.14 -10.38
CA PRO A 59 -3.55 12.40 -8.97
C PRO A 59 -4.98 11.97 -8.60
N GLY A 60 -5.12 11.26 -7.50
CA GLY A 60 -6.42 10.78 -7.05
C GLY A 60 -6.36 10.23 -5.63
N TYR A 61 -7.52 9.78 -5.19
CA TYR A 61 -7.72 9.13 -3.91
C TYR A 61 -8.35 7.76 -4.12
N ASN A 62 -8.05 6.86 -3.21
CA ASN A 62 -8.72 5.59 -3.11
C ASN A 62 -9.94 5.75 -2.20
N LEU A 63 -11.14 5.61 -2.78
CA LEU A 63 -12.40 5.69 -2.05
C LEU A 63 -12.79 4.29 -1.58
N GLN A 64 -12.87 4.12 -0.27
CA GLN A 64 -13.40 2.93 0.37
C GLN A 64 -14.85 3.15 0.77
N ILE A 65 -15.73 2.19 0.49
CA ILE A 65 -17.16 2.26 0.80
C ILE A 65 -17.54 0.97 1.51
N GLY A 66 -18.10 1.09 2.71
CA GLY A 66 -18.75 0.01 3.42
C GLY A 66 -20.25 0.00 3.14
N THR A 67 -20.78 -1.18 2.85
CA THR A 67 -22.22 -1.33 2.57
C THR A 67 -22.80 -2.47 3.39
N GLU A 68 -24.03 -2.32 3.85
CA GLU A 68 -24.83 -3.35 4.50
C GLU A 68 -26.27 -3.27 4.00
N ASN A 69 -26.85 -4.37 3.60
CA ASN A 69 -28.24 -4.44 3.10
C ASN A 69 -28.56 -3.39 2.02
N GLN A 70 -27.63 -3.13 1.10
CA GLN A 70 -27.71 -2.13 0.02
C GLN A 70 -27.61 -0.67 0.47
N PHE A 71 -27.38 -0.40 1.75
CA PHE A 71 -27.13 0.93 2.27
C PHE A 71 -25.63 1.17 2.44
N ILE A 72 -25.18 2.39 2.17
CA ILE A 72 -23.81 2.82 2.50
C ILE A 72 -23.78 3.10 4.00
N THR A 73 -22.99 2.32 4.71
CA THR A 73 -22.81 2.46 6.17
C THR A 73 -21.65 3.40 6.50
N ASP A 74 -20.57 3.34 5.72
CA ASP A 74 -19.42 4.19 5.92
C ASP A 74 -18.66 4.42 4.62
N PHE A 75 -17.86 5.51 4.58
CA PHE A 75 -16.92 5.78 3.49
C PHE A 75 -15.69 6.50 4.03
N ALA A 76 -14.55 6.27 3.38
CA ALA A 76 -13.31 6.97 3.67
C ALA A 76 -12.45 7.14 2.41
N LEU A 77 -11.68 8.22 2.37
CA LEU A 77 -10.74 8.54 1.30
C LEU A 77 -9.31 8.30 1.79
N PHE A 78 -8.54 7.57 1.00
CA PHE A 78 -7.15 7.26 1.31
C PHE A 78 -6.22 7.73 0.19
N PRO A 79 -5.03 8.24 0.52
CA PRO A 79 -4.01 8.55 -0.47
C PRO A 79 -3.27 7.31 -0.99
N ASN A 80 -3.51 6.14 -0.41
CA ASN A 80 -2.86 4.89 -0.77
C ASN A 80 -3.46 4.33 -2.06
N PRO A 81 -2.66 4.05 -3.10
CA PRO A 81 -3.18 3.54 -4.38
C PRO A 81 -3.62 2.07 -4.33
N THR A 82 -3.27 1.34 -3.28
CA THR A 82 -3.61 -0.08 -3.09
C THR A 82 -4.57 -0.25 -1.91
N ASP A 83 -5.45 -1.25 -2.01
CA ASP A 83 -6.49 -1.50 -1.02
C ASP A 83 -5.97 -2.18 0.26
N THR A 84 -4.84 -2.88 0.16
CA THR A 84 -4.26 -3.66 1.25
C THR A 84 -4.05 -2.86 2.54
N LEU A 85 -3.56 -1.62 2.41
CA LEU A 85 -3.25 -0.75 3.55
C LEU A 85 -4.45 0.07 4.04
N THR A 86 -5.60 0.02 3.36
CA THR A 86 -6.75 0.85 3.67
C THR A 86 -7.79 0.16 4.55
N MET A 87 -7.75 -1.18 4.64
CA MET A 87 -8.76 -1.97 5.35
C MET A 87 -8.78 -1.66 6.86
N ILE A 88 -7.64 -1.77 7.53
CA ILE A 88 -7.54 -1.54 8.98
C ILE A 88 -7.96 -0.12 9.35
N PRO A 89 -7.42 0.95 8.72
CA PRO A 89 -7.85 2.31 9.00
C PRO A 89 -9.34 2.55 8.72
N PHE A 90 -9.90 1.90 7.69
CA PHE A 90 -11.32 1.97 7.39
C PHE A 90 -12.18 1.34 8.49
N LEU A 91 -11.83 0.13 8.95
CA LEU A 91 -12.55 -0.56 10.03
C LEU A 91 -12.41 0.18 11.37
N GLN A 92 -11.28 0.83 11.62
CA GLN A 92 -11.09 1.69 12.78
C GLN A 92 -11.97 2.95 12.70
N SER A 93 -12.07 3.58 11.51
CA SER A 93 -12.98 4.71 11.29
C SER A 93 -14.43 4.31 11.53
N PHE A 94 -14.84 3.15 11.01
CA PHE A 94 -16.16 2.58 11.26
C PHE A 94 -16.40 2.35 12.76
N SER A 95 -15.45 1.75 13.47
CA SER A 95 -15.56 1.54 14.92
C SER A 95 -15.70 2.85 15.70
N ASN A 96 -14.93 3.88 15.33
CA ASN A 96 -15.03 5.19 15.97
C ASN A 96 -16.38 5.88 15.76
N ARG A 97 -17.05 5.58 14.63
CA ARG A 97 -18.35 6.17 14.29
C ARG A 97 -19.52 5.46 14.97
N TYR A 98 -19.44 4.14 15.12
CA TYR A 98 -20.54 3.30 15.59
C TYR A 98 -20.30 2.67 16.96
N ASP A 99 -19.16 2.95 17.62
CA ASP A 99 -18.73 2.36 18.88
C ASP A 99 -18.71 0.83 18.88
N ARG A 100 -18.57 0.24 17.71
CA ARG A 100 -18.50 -1.22 17.51
C ARG A 100 -17.79 -1.57 16.22
N LEU A 101 -17.13 -2.72 16.18
CA LEU A 101 -16.61 -3.33 14.95
C LEU A 101 -17.70 -4.12 14.22
N ALA A 102 -17.52 -4.30 12.92
CA ALA A 102 -18.37 -5.16 12.13
C ALA A 102 -18.17 -6.63 12.56
N HIS A 103 -19.27 -7.36 12.75
CA HIS A 103 -19.21 -8.79 13.08
C HIS A 103 -18.70 -9.63 11.91
N THR A 104 -19.08 -9.27 10.70
CA THR A 104 -18.68 -9.96 9.47
C THR A 104 -18.17 -8.96 8.46
N VAL A 105 -17.05 -9.25 7.82
CA VAL A 105 -16.42 -8.42 6.78
C VAL A 105 -16.25 -9.26 5.53
N VAL A 106 -16.82 -8.78 4.43
CA VAL A 106 -16.65 -9.36 3.09
C VAL A 106 -15.93 -8.34 2.22
N ALA A 107 -14.78 -8.71 1.66
CA ALA A 107 -14.01 -7.79 0.83
C ALA A 107 -13.33 -8.51 -0.34
N ASP A 108 -12.90 -7.75 -1.34
CA ASP A 108 -12.20 -8.25 -2.51
C ASP A 108 -10.79 -8.76 -2.16
N SER A 109 -10.20 -9.55 -3.04
CA SER A 109 -8.85 -10.08 -2.92
C SER A 109 -7.76 -9.00 -2.83
N GLY A 110 -8.04 -7.78 -3.29
CA GLY A 110 -7.15 -6.62 -3.13
C GLY A 110 -6.84 -6.27 -1.66
N TYR A 111 -7.69 -6.68 -0.72
CA TYR A 111 -7.51 -6.51 0.72
C TYR A 111 -6.79 -7.68 1.40
N GLY A 112 -6.51 -8.76 0.67
CA GLY A 112 -5.90 -9.97 1.20
C GLY A 112 -4.45 -9.72 1.61
N SER A 113 -4.19 -9.64 2.92
CA SER A 113 -2.87 -9.62 3.52
C SER A 113 -2.89 -10.29 4.88
N GLU A 114 -1.74 -10.81 5.30
CA GLU A 114 -1.60 -11.44 6.62
C GLU A 114 -1.99 -10.49 7.75
N GLU A 115 -1.59 -9.24 7.65
CA GLU A 115 -1.89 -8.20 8.62
C GLU A 115 -3.41 -7.97 8.76
N ASN A 116 -4.13 -7.89 7.63
CA ASN A 116 -5.58 -7.73 7.63
C ASN A 116 -6.29 -8.95 8.21
N TYR A 117 -5.85 -10.17 7.88
CA TYR A 117 -6.42 -11.40 8.45
C TYR A 117 -6.17 -11.49 9.96
N ARG A 118 -4.96 -11.15 10.41
CA ARG A 118 -4.62 -11.10 11.82
C ARG A 118 -5.49 -10.10 12.57
N PHE A 119 -5.63 -8.88 12.04
CA PHE A 119 -6.48 -7.85 12.64
C PHE A 119 -7.94 -8.33 12.79
N MET A 120 -8.52 -8.95 11.77
CA MET A 120 -9.88 -9.49 11.85
C MET A 120 -9.98 -10.60 12.89
N SER A 121 -9.03 -11.52 12.94
CA SER A 121 -9.00 -12.62 13.91
C SER A 121 -8.87 -12.13 15.35
N GLU A 122 -7.95 -11.21 15.63
CA GLU A 122 -7.71 -10.62 16.95
C GLU A 122 -8.92 -9.86 17.48
N ASN A 123 -9.71 -9.27 16.60
CA ASN A 123 -10.93 -8.53 16.95
C ASN A 123 -12.21 -9.37 16.85
N GLY A 124 -12.10 -10.68 16.66
CA GLY A 124 -13.25 -11.60 16.63
C GLY A 124 -14.20 -11.41 15.45
N MET A 125 -13.72 -10.83 14.35
CA MET A 125 -14.49 -10.60 13.13
C MET A 125 -14.42 -11.81 12.21
N ALA A 126 -15.56 -12.20 11.64
CA ALA A 126 -15.62 -13.22 10.59
C ALA A 126 -15.21 -12.59 9.25
N GLY A 127 -13.98 -12.82 8.80
CA GLY A 127 -13.42 -12.25 7.57
C GLY A 127 -13.64 -13.18 6.36
N TYR A 128 -14.33 -12.71 5.32
CA TYR A 128 -14.48 -13.37 4.04
C TYR A 128 -13.73 -12.59 2.95
N VAL A 129 -12.41 -12.67 3.00
CA VAL A 129 -11.51 -11.99 2.06
C VAL A 129 -10.66 -13.05 1.38
N LYS A 130 -10.66 -13.05 0.04
CA LYS A 130 -9.82 -13.98 -0.72
C LYS A 130 -8.38 -13.50 -0.70
N TYR A 131 -7.42 -14.42 -0.60
CA TYR A 131 -6.02 -14.07 -0.78
C TYR A 131 -5.69 -13.79 -2.26
N ASN A 132 -4.63 -13.04 -2.50
CA ASN A 132 -4.32 -12.47 -3.81
C ASN A 132 -4.15 -13.50 -4.95
N TYR A 133 -3.72 -14.72 -4.63
CA TYR A 133 -3.49 -15.79 -5.62
C TYR A 133 -4.65 -16.76 -5.77
N PHE A 134 -5.72 -16.64 -4.98
CA PHE A 134 -6.87 -17.56 -4.98
C PHE A 134 -7.38 -17.90 -6.38
N HIS A 135 -7.56 -16.90 -7.24
CA HIS A 135 -8.04 -17.12 -8.61
C HIS A 135 -6.94 -17.60 -9.57
N MET A 136 -5.68 -17.29 -9.29
CA MET A 136 -4.56 -17.72 -10.11
C MET A 136 -4.26 -19.20 -9.92
N GLU A 137 -4.30 -19.68 -8.68
CA GLU A 137 -4.05 -21.08 -8.32
C GLU A 137 -5.08 -22.04 -8.89
N GLN A 138 -6.31 -21.57 -9.09
CA GLN A 138 -7.39 -22.38 -9.70
C GLN A 138 -7.25 -22.54 -11.22
N ARG A 139 -6.32 -21.86 -11.88
CA ARG A 139 -6.13 -21.98 -13.32
C ARG A 139 -5.46 -23.32 -13.68
N PRO A 140 -5.95 -24.09 -14.67
CA PRO A 140 -5.39 -25.40 -15.03
C PRO A 140 -3.89 -25.38 -15.42
N ARG A 141 -3.37 -24.21 -15.80
CA ARG A 141 -1.98 -24.00 -16.20
C ARG A 141 -1.15 -23.28 -15.14
N PHE A 142 -1.67 -23.11 -13.94
CA PHE A 142 -0.93 -22.47 -12.86
C PHE A 142 0.27 -23.34 -12.48
N LYS A 143 1.44 -22.73 -12.42
CA LYS A 143 2.65 -23.35 -11.86
C LYS A 143 3.09 -22.46 -10.70
N PRO A 144 3.22 -23.00 -9.48
CA PRO A 144 3.75 -22.24 -8.36
C PRO A 144 5.19 -21.81 -8.67
N ASP A 145 5.51 -20.57 -8.36
CA ASP A 145 6.88 -20.05 -8.50
C ASP A 145 7.75 -20.69 -7.39
N PRO A 146 8.75 -21.53 -7.75
CA PRO A 146 9.57 -22.20 -6.75
C PRO A 146 10.42 -21.24 -5.93
N PHE A 147 10.64 -19.99 -6.38
CA PHE A 147 11.44 -18.99 -5.67
C PHE A 147 10.67 -18.12 -4.68
N ARG A 148 9.39 -18.39 -4.47
CA ARG A 148 8.64 -17.75 -3.42
C ARG A 148 8.93 -18.36 -2.07
N ALA A 149 9.05 -17.53 -1.04
CA ALA A 149 9.35 -17.97 0.33
C ALA A 149 8.36 -19.04 0.84
N GLU A 150 7.08 -18.93 0.49
CA GLU A 150 6.01 -19.88 0.81
C GLU A 150 6.20 -21.28 0.20
N ASN A 151 7.00 -21.40 -0.86
CA ASN A 151 7.31 -22.66 -1.55
C ASN A 151 8.69 -23.22 -1.16
N PHE A 152 9.39 -22.58 -0.24
CA PHE A 152 10.67 -23.09 0.27
C PHE A 152 10.43 -24.23 1.25
N TYR A 153 11.33 -25.22 1.22
CA TYR A 153 11.36 -26.22 2.26
C TYR A 153 11.84 -25.58 3.58
N TYR A 154 11.01 -25.63 4.61
CA TYR A 154 11.34 -25.13 5.93
C TYR A 154 11.64 -26.27 6.90
N ASN A 155 12.79 -26.20 7.56
CA ASN A 155 13.20 -27.13 8.60
C ASN A 155 12.95 -26.49 9.97
N GLU A 156 11.93 -26.97 10.69
CA GLU A 156 11.53 -26.46 12.01
C GLU A 156 12.57 -26.68 13.11
N GLU A 157 13.32 -27.81 13.05
CA GLU A 157 14.29 -28.14 14.11
C GLU A 157 15.51 -27.21 14.09
N GLN A 158 15.92 -26.74 12.93
CA GLN A 158 17.13 -25.96 12.72
C GLN A 158 16.85 -24.52 12.28
N ASP A 159 15.57 -24.13 12.22
CA ASP A 159 15.09 -22.79 11.85
C ASP A 159 15.78 -22.23 10.58
N PHE A 160 15.67 -22.96 9.47
CA PHE A 160 16.15 -22.48 8.18
C PHE A 160 15.28 -22.93 7.01
N CYS A 161 15.28 -22.11 5.95
CA CYS A 161 14.66 -22.43 4.67
C CYS A 161 15.70 -22.88 3.65
N ILE A 162 15.33 -23.82 2.76
CA ILE A 162 16.12 -24.19 1.61
C ILE A 162 15.47 -23.61 0.35
N CYS A 163 16.16 -22.71 -0.34
CA CYS A 163 15.69 -22.19 -1.62
C CYS A 163 15.92 -23.22 -2.75
N PRO A 164 15.27 -23.07 -3.92
CA PRO A 164 15.40 -24.00 -5.05
C PRO A 164 16.83 -24.18 -5.59
N TRP A 165 17.77 -23.31 -5.20
CA TRP A 165 19.20 -23.46 -5.49
C TRP A 165 19.98 -24.17 -4.39
N ASP A 166 19.29 -24.87 -3.50
CA ASP A 166 19.89 -25.63 -2.39
C ASP A 166 20.75 -24.79 -1.44
N ARG A 167 20.38 -23.50 -1.31
CA ARG A 167 21.03 -22.58 -0.37
C ARG A 167 20.19 -22.46 0.90
N ARG A 168 20.86 -22.55 2.06
CA ARG A 168 20.23 -22.30 3.35
C ARG A 168 20.06 -20.80 3.55
N CYS A 169 18.83 -20.38 3.81
CA CYS A 169 18.47 -19.00 4.20
C CYS A 169 18.02 -19.07 5.66
N LYS A 170 18.64 -18.27 6.52
CA LYS A 170 18.15 -18.07 7.89
C LYS A 170 16.99 -17.10 7.85
N GLY A 171 15.91 -17.38 8.60
CA GLY A 171 14.79 -16.49 8.83
C GLY A 171 15.18 -15.20 9.54
#